data_7c7570d3d5f9c746d5aa80136b67f128
#
_entry.id   7c7570d3d5f9c746d5aa80136b67f128
#
_cell.length_a   1.000
_cell.length_b   1.000
_cell.length_c   1.000
_cell.angle_alpha   90.00
_cell.angle_beta   90.00
_cell.angle_gamma   90.00
#
_symmetry.space_group_name_H-M   'P 1'
#
loop_
_entity.id
_entity.type
_entity.pdbx_description
1 polymer ?
#
loop_
_entity_poly.entity_id
_entity_poly.type
_entity_poly.pdbx_seq_one_letter_code
_entity_poly.pdbx_strand_id
1 'polypeptide(L)'
;MKKIFTIVALALCTFALSAQNVERTMEFEGTTRKYMEHIPATPNGSMPVLFQLHGLGDNCNNFSQLGFEALAPNWIIITPEATEATISIMGIYNMNAGTAWAAGVGGENLSYSGFNIGDINLNEGVNDEGFILAILDSLENNFDINTDSIFITGFSMGGFMSNKMAVKHADRITAIASVSGTLGHFQPFEPTGNINTMHIHGTSDETISYANADFNFNGIAVQVGLGAEALVETWRNYNQCSTEPIVYNFEDTKNDGLTFEQYTYKNEETGNKTVFIKVNGGVHTWYEAARNDIDYTTEIYKFFTGQENVPTSIESNVAENFSIYPNPAANIVNVKTDRNAELSIFNATGKEVKHISTNGNTTSIDISELPNGLYFIVANGIAQKLTIER
;
A
#
# COMPACT_ATOMS: atom_id res chain seq x y z
N MET A 1 73.59 28.39 -10.15
CA MET A 1 72.69 27.56 -9.34
C MET A 1 71.26 27.70 -9.92
N LYS A 2 70.76 26.73 -10.68
CA LYS A 2 69.41 26.71 -11.23
C LYS A 2 68.48 26.04 -10.23
N LYS A 3 67.50 26.78 -9.69
CA LYS A 3 66.44 26.22 -8.84
C LYS A 3 65.42 25.50 -9.71
N ILE A 4 65.31 24.20 -9.54
CA ILE A 4 64.27 23.37 -10.15
C ILE A 4 63.02 23.47 -9.26
N PHE A 5 61.95 24.07 -9.77
CA PHE A 5 60.64 24.02 -9.14
C PHE A 5 59.93 22.71 -9.57
N THR A 6 59.79 21.77 -8.69
CA THR A 6 58.98 20.59 -8.92
C THR A 6 57.53 20.98 -8.64
N ILE A 7 56.68 21.03 -9.69
CA ILE A 7 55.24 21.17 -9.58
C ILE A 7 54.69 19.77 -9.26
N VAL A 8 54.19 19.56 -8.03
CA VAL A 8 53.41 18.37 -7.66
C VAL A 8 51.99 18.65 -8.16
N ALA A 9 51.61 18.01 -9.26
CA ALA A 9 50.22 17.97 -9.72
C ALA A 9 49.43 17.06 -8.77
N LEU A 10 48.60 17.65 -7.92
CA LEU A 10 47.62 16.95 -7.13
C LEU A 10 46.51 16.50 -8.07
N ALA A 11 46.50 15.24 -8.48
CA ALA A 11 45.39 14.64 -9.19
C ALA A 11 44.20 14.54 -8.25
N LEU A 12 43.24 15.44 -8.34
CA LEU A 12 41.91 15.24 -7.74
C LEU A 12 41.25 14.11 -8.51
N CYS A 13 41.31 12.89 -7.98
CA CYS A 13 40.38 11.84 -8.38
C CYS A 13 39.01 12.25 -7.87
N THR A 14 38.18 12.85 -8.71
CA THR A 14 36.73 12.92 -8.50
C THR A 14 36.22 11.49 -8.61
N PHE A 15 36.07 10.80 -7.51
CA PHE A 15 35.23 9.62 -7.47
C PHE A 15 33.81 10.10 -7.78
N ALA A 16 33.30 9.79 -8.98
CA ALA A 16 31.86 9.85 -9.21
C ALA A 16 31.25 8.86 -8.22
N LEU A 17 30.60 9.35 -7.18
CA LEU A 17 29.75 8.53 -6.32
C LEU A 17 28.61 8.04 -7.24
N SER A 18 28.72 6.81 -7.71
CA SER A 18 27.59 6.10 -8.30
C SER A 18 26.70 5.67 -7.13
N ALA A 19 25.41 5.95 -7.20
CA ALA A 19 24.45 5.32 -6.31
C ALA A 19 24.58 3.81 -6.48
N GLN A 20 24.89 3.11 -5.41
CA GLN A 20 25.08 1.64 -5.39
C GLN A 20 24.42 1.07 -4.15
N ASN A 21 23.82 -0.11 -4.30
CA ASN A 21 23.40 -0.89 -3.14
C ASN A 21 24.65 -1.44 -2.44
N VAL A 22 24.87 -1.01 -1.21
CA VAL A 22 26.06 -1.37 -0.40
C VAL A 22 25.60 -2.14 0.82
N GLU A 23 26.18 -3.31 1.06
CA GLU A 23 25.97 -4.02 2.33
C GLU A 23 26.66 -3.26 3.47
N ARG A 24 25.90 -3.05 4.53
CA ARG A 24 26.35 -2.42 5.78
C ARG A 24 26.11 -3.35 6.96
N THR A 25 26.84 -3.12 8.01
CA THR A 25 26.63 -3.80 9.30
C THR A 25 26.50 -2.78 10.42
N MET A 26 25.74 -3.12 11.45
CA MET A 26 25.54 -2.35 12.67
C MET A 26 25.58 -3.27 13.88
N GLU A 27 26.32 -2.91 14.91
CA GLU A 27 26.24 -3.58 16.21
C GLU A 27 24.95 -3.10 16.90
N PHE A 28 24.04 -4.05 17.17
CA PHE A 28 22.78 -3.77 17.82
C PHE A 28 22.48 -4.85 18.87
N GLU A 29 22.32 -4.41 20.14
CA GLU A 29 22.09 -5.30 21.29
C GLU A 29 23.07 -6.50 21.38
N GLY A 30 24.36 -6.22 21.09
CA GLY A 30 25.43 -7.23 21.16
C GLY A 30 25.48 -8.23 20.00
N THR A 31 24.72 -7.97 18.93
CA THR A 31 24.70 -8.78 17.71
C THR A 31 25.02 -7.90 16.51
N THR A 32 25.91 -8.38 15.63
CA THR A 32 26.16 -7.72 14.35
C THR A 32 24.98 -7.98 13.41
N ARG A 33 24.21 -6.94 13.11
CA ARG A 33 23.10 -6.97 12.15
C ARG A 33 23.55 -6.36 10.82
N LYS A 34 22.98 -6.83 9.72
CA LYS A 34 23.29 -6.32 8.38
C LYS A 34 22.09 -5.74 7.66
N TYR A 35 22.34 -4.87 6.68
CA TYR A 35 21.36 -4.29 5.81
C TYR A 35 21.98 -3.85 4.48
N MET A 36 21.19 -3.78 3.42
CA MET A 36 21.59 -3.09 2.19
C MET A 36 21.20 -1.61 2.31
N GLU A 37 22.09 -0.76 1.85
CA GLU A 37 21.92 0.70 1.85
C GLU A 37 22.08 1.25 0.43
N HIS A 38 21.10 2.01 -0.01
CA HIS A 38 21.16 2.81 -1.22
C HIS A 38 21.07 4.29 -0.85
N ILE A 39 22.14 5.04 -1.07
CA ILE A 39 22.18 6.49 -0.90
C ILE A 39 22.26 7.15 -2.27
N PRO A 40 21.42 8.15 -2.60
CA PRO A 40 21.52 8.91 -3.83
C PRO A 40 22.92 9.50 -4.04
N ALA A 41 23.49 9.35 -5.25
CA ALA A 41 24.81 9.89 -5.57
C ALA A 41 24.87 11.43 -5.52
N THR A 42 23.76 12.06 -5.85
CA THR A 42 23.60 13.54 -5.86
C THR A 42 22.30 13.89 -5.15
N PRO A 43 22.31 13.95 -3.80
CA PRO A 43 21.10 14.33 -3.06
C PRO A 43 20.59 15.70 -3.48
N ASN A 44 19.28 15.82 -3.65
CA ASN A 44 18.62 17.07 -3.98
C ASN A 44 17.58 17.42 -2.89
N GLY A 45 17.98 18.26 -1.95
CA GLY A 45 17.18 18.60 -0.79
C GLY A 45 17.10 17.48 0.25
N SER A 46 16.12 17.59 1.11
CA SER A 46 15.82 16.63 2.17
C SER A 46 15.28 15.33 1.58
N MET A 47 15.87 14.19 1.92
CA MET A 47 15.62 12.89 1.27
C MET A 47 14.55 12.08 1.99
N PRO A 48 13.51 11.58 1.29
CA PRO A 48 12.65 10.53 1.84
C PRO A 48 13.43 9.24 2.12
N VAL A 49 12.94 8.44 3.07
CA VAL A 49 13.52 7.15 3.46
C VAL A 49 12.52 6.03 3.24
N LEU A 50 12.94 4.96 2.58
CA LEU A 50 12.15 3.74 2.40
C LEU A 50 12.86 2.54 3.03
N PHE A 51 12.19 1.84 3.92
CA PHE A 51 12.59 0.52 4.39
C PHE A 51 11.87 -0.58 3.61
N GLN A 52 12.63 -1.58 3.13
CA GLN A 52 12.14 -2.76 2.42
C GLN A 52 12.36 -4.00 3.28
N LEU A 53 11.29 -4.69 3.69
CA LEU A 53 11.35 -5.82 4.61
C LEU A 53 11.05 -7.13 3.89
N HIS A 54 12.03 -8.03 3.86
CA HIS A 54 11.96 -9.31 3.15
C HIS A 54 11.03 -10.33 3.81
N GLY A 55 10.63 -11.38 3.07
CA GLY A 55 9.85 -12.50 3.57
C GLY A 55 10.65 -13.50 4.41
N LEU A 56 9.94 -14.50 4.96
CA LEU A 56 10.54 -15.60 5.73
C LEU A 56 11.59 -16.34 4.89
N GLY A 57 12.78 -16.54 5.46
CA GLY A 57 13.88 -17.27 4.84
C GLY A 57 14.60 -16.52 3.71
N ASP A 58 14.22 -15.29 3.39
CA ASP A 58 14.89 -14.43 2.40
C ASP A 58 15.96 -13.55 3.09
N ASN A 59 16.56 -12.63 2.36
CA ASN A 59 17.67 -11.81 2.84
C ASN A 59 17.65 -10.40 2.23
N CYS A 60 18.43 -9.50 2.82
CA CYS A 60 18.51 -8.11 2.39
C CYS A 60 19.03 -7.94 0.95
N ASN A 61 19.97 -8.79 0.50
CA ASN A 61 20.55 -8.71 -0.84
C ASN A 61 19.50 -8.98 -1.94
N ASN A 62 18.70 -10.03 -1.77
CA ASN A 62 17.65 -10.39 -2.72
C ASN A 62 16.56 -9.32 -2.74
N PHE A 63 16.06 -8.95 -1.56
CA PHE A 63 14.92 -8.05 -1.46
C PHE A 63 15.26 -6.59 -1.79
N SER A 64 16.53 -6.20 -1.81
CA SER A 64 16.97 -4.88 -2.27
C SER A 64 16.86 -4.68 -3.79
N GLN A 65 16.48 -5.70 -4.56
CA GLN A 65 16.41 -5.66 -6.03
C GLN A 65 15.02 -5.31 -6.57
N LEU A 66 14.13 -4.73 -5.76
CA LEU A 66 12.76 -4.39 -6.16
C LEU A 66 12.65 -3.20 -7.15
N GLY A 67 13.74 -2.48 -7.39
CA GLY A 67 13.79 -1.41 -8.39
C GLY A 67 13.26 -0.06 -7.92
N PHE A 68 13.02 0.15 -6.62
CA PHE A 68 12.58 1.44 -6.10
C PHE A 68 13.57 2.57 -6.39
N GLU A 69 14.87 2.29 -6.46
CA GLU A 69 15.92 3.26 -6.77
C GLU A 69 15.75 3.89 -8.17
N ALA A 70 15.13 3.17 -9.10
CA ALA A 70 14.85 3.68 -10.44
C ALA A 70 13.64 4.62 -10.44
N LEU A 71 12.63 4.36 -9.61
CA LEU A 71 11.42 5.18 -9.45
C LEU A 71 11.67 6.40 -8.55
N ALA A 72 12.50 6.23 -7.54
CA ALA A 72 12.74 7.18 -6.47
C ALA A 72 14.24 7.56 -6.37
N PRO A 73 14.84 8.18 -7.39
CA PRO A 73 16.30 8.40 -7.48
C PRO A 73 16.85 9.35 -6.39
N ASN A 74 16.00 10.07 -5.68
CA ASN A 74 16.37 10.95 -4.56
C ASN A 74 16.04 10.37 -3.19
N TRP A 75 15.65 9.09 -3.09
CA TRP A 75 15.32 8.46 -1.81
C TRP A 75 16.49 7.66 -1.27
N ILE A 76 16.63 7.65 0.05
CA ILE A 76 17.43 6.66 0.75
C ILE A 76 16.60 5.38 0.84
N ILE A 77 17.17 4.24 0.41
CA ILE A 77 16.48 2.95 0.47
C ILE A 77 17.30 2.01 1.33
N ILE A 78 16.67 1.46 2.34
CA ILE A 78 17.29 0.55 3.30
C ILE A 78 16.55 -0.79 3.26
N THR A 79 17.32 -1.87 3.13
CA THR A 79 16.78 -3.22 3.21
C THR A 79 17.48 -3.95 4.36
N PRO A 80 16.93 -3.89 5.59
CA PRO A 80 17.51 -4.58 6.73
C PRO A 80 17.28 -6.10 6.61
N GLU A 81 18.12 -6.89 7.30
CA GLU A 81 17.97 -8.35 7.37
C GLU A 81 17.47 -8.77 8.75
N ALA A 82 16.46 -9.63 8.74
CA ALA A 82 15.96 -10.30 9.93
C ALA A 82 16.99 -11.31 10.48
N THR A 83 16.86 -11.70 11.73
CA THR A 83 17.72 -12.75 12.31
C THR A 83 17.19 -14.14 11.99
N GLU A 84 18.09 -15.14 12.05
CA GLU A 84 17.71 -16.56 12.00
C GLU A 84 16.74 -16.89 13.13
N ALA A 85 15.66 -17.57 12.80
CA ALA A 85 14.63 -18.03 13.72
C ALA A 85 14.74 -19.53 13.96
N THR A 86 14.54 -19.93 15.20
CA THR A 86 14.46 -21.34 15.59
C THR A 86 13.11 -21.61 16.24
N ILE A 87 12.37 -22.56 15.68
CA ILE A 87 11.14 -23.08 16.28
C ILE A 87 11.52 -24.23 17.23
N SER A 88 11.24 -24.06 18.51
CA SER A 88 11.42 -25.12 19.50
C SER A 88 10.13 -25.90 19.69
N ILE A 89 10.09 -27.15 19.29
CA ILE A 89 8.93 -28.03 19.44
C ILE A 89 9.08 -28.79 20.75
N MET A 90 8.17 -28.55 21.69
CA MET A 90 8.13 -29.19 23.02
C MET A 90 9.43 -29.04 23.85
N GLY A 91 10.30 -28.09 23.51
CA GLY A 91 11.61 -27.93 24.15
C GLY A 91 12.61 -29.07 23.85
N ILE A 92 12.27 -29.98 22.94
CA ILE A 92 13.08 -31.19 22.64
C ILE A 92 13.71 -31.11 21.26
N TYR A 93 12.98 -30.58 20.28
CA TYR A 93 13.42 -30.50 18.88
C TYR A 93 13.43 -29.07 18.41
N ASN A 94 14.57 -28.59 17.93
CA ASN A 94 14.74 -27.27 17.36
C ASN A 94 14.83 -27.36 15.82
N MET A 95 13.99 -26.60 15.13
CA MET A 95 13.96 -26.49 13.68
C MET A 95 14.34 -25.06 13.28
N ASN A 96 15.29 -24.92 12.38
CA ASN A 96 15.59 -23.62 11.77
C ASN A 96 14.44 -23.24 10.83
N ALA A 97 13.85 -22.07 11.04
CA ALA A 97 12.78 -21.51 10.21
C ALA A 97 13.31 -20.56 9.13
N GLY A 98 14.62 -20.34 9.07
CA GLY A 98 15.25 -19.30 8.25
C GLY A 98 15.19 -17.92 8.92
N THR A 99 15.55 -16.89 8.20
CA THR A 99 15.47 -15.51 8.67
C THR A 99 14.01 -15.07 8.86
N ALA A 100 13.66 -14.56 10.01
CA ALA A 100 12.29 -14.15 10.34
C ALA A 100 12.25 -12.87 11.19
N TRP A 101 11.25 -12.04 10.97
CA TRP A 101 10.99 -10.85 11.77
C TRP A 101 10.21 -11.19 13.03
N ALA A 102 10.51 -10.54 14.13
CA ALA A 102 9.73 -10.61 15.37
C ALA A 102 8.41 -9.82 15.23
N ALA A 103 7.55 -10.26 14.32
CA ALA A 103 6.33 -9.56 13.92
C ALA A 103 5.05 -10.08 14.60
N GLY A 104 5.18 -10.93 15.64
CA GLY A 104 4.04 -11.56 16.30
C GLY A 104 3.36 -12.64 15.46
N VAL A 105 4.09 -13.21 14.49
CA VAL A 105 3.59 -14.27 13.61
C VAL A 105 3.73 -15.63 14.30
N GLY A 106 2.62 -16.35 14.40
CA GLY A 106 2.58 -17.68 15.04
C GLY A 106 1.16 -18.08 15.40
N GLY A 107 1.03 -19.04 16.29
CA GLY A 107 -0.26 -19.55 16.76
C GLY A 107 -0.17 -20.17 18.13
N GLU A 108 -1.31 -20.28 18.79
CA GLU A 108 -1.47 -20.83 20.14
C GLU A 108 -2.02 -22.26 20.14
N ASN A 109 -1.69 -23.01 21.19
CA ASN A 109 -2.23 -24.36 21.44
C ASN A 109 -2.09 -25.31 20.25
N LEU A 110 -1.00 -25.20 19.51
CA LEU A 110 -0.78 -25.96 18.28
C LEU A 110 -0.64 -27.46 18.59
N SER A 111 -1.19 -28.28 17.69
CA SER A 111 -1.13 -29.73 17.76
C SER A 111 -0.56 -30.33 16.49
N TYR A 112 0.39 -31.26 16.60
CA TYR A 112 0.94 -32.01 15.49
C TYR A 112 0.86 -33.52 15.75
N SER A 113 0.26 -34.28 14.84
CA SER A 113 0.09 -35.75 14.98
C SER A 113 -0.55 -36.16 16.30
N GLY A 114 -1.48 -35.35 16.85
CA GLY A 114 -2.17 -35.62 18.11
C GLY A 114 -1.39 -35.22 19.37
N PHE A 115 -0.20 -34.64 19.21
CA PHE A 115 0.60 -34.12 20.34
C PHE A 115 0.44 -32.59 20.40
N ASN A 116 0.17 -32.04 21.57
CA ASN A 116 0.22 -30.61 21.79
C ASN A 116 1.67 -30.15 21.72
N ILE A 117 2.00 -29.26 20.79
CA ILE A 117 3.35 -28.69 20.59
C ILE A 117 3.49 -27.29 21.22
N GLY A 118 2.40 -26.76 21.81
CA GLY A 118 2.38 -25.46 22.49
C GLY A 118 2.18 -24.29 21.55
N ASP A 119 2.55 -23.12 22.03
CA ASP A 119 2.50 -21.87 21.27
C ASP A 119 3.80 -21.68 20.49
N ILE A 120 3.67 -21.14 19.29
CA ILE A 120 4.82 -20.76 18.46
C ILE A 120 4.64 -19.29 18.12
N ASN A 121 5.61 -18.45 18.51
CA ASN A 121 5.74 -17.07 18.12
C ASN A 121 7.15 -16.90 17.51
N LEU A 122 7.20 -16.63 16.20
CA LEU A 122 8.48 -16.58 15.48
C LEU A 122 9.33 -15.40 15.94
N ASN A 123 10.58 -15.68 16.31
CA ASN A 123 11.57 -14.71 16.78
C ASN A 123 11.11 -13.86 17.99
N GLU A 124 10.23 -14.41 18.83
CA GLU A 124 9.84 -13.74 20.07
C GLU A 124 11.06 -13.29 20.88
N GLY A 125 11.03 -12.05 21.34
CA GLY A 125 12.12 -11.45 22.12
C GLY A 125 13.26 -10.83 21.30
N VAL A 126 13.28 -10.99 19.98
CA VAL A 126 14.20 -10.23 19.11
C VAL A 126 13.66 -8.81 18.91
N ASN A 127 14.52 -7.81 19.09
CA ASN A 127 14.15 -6.40 18.98
C ASN A 127 14.38 -5.87 17.55
N ASP A 128 13.63 -6.41 16.55
CA ASP A 128 13.74 -5.94 15.17
C ASP A 128 13.23 -4.52 14.97
N GLU A 129 12.22 -4.11 15.75
CA GLU A 129 11.72 -2.72 15.76
C GLU A 129 12.85 -1.75 16.11
N GLY A 130 13.54 -2.03 17.22
CA GLY A 130 14.68 -1.20 17.67
C GLY A 130 15.82 -1.18 16.65
N PHE A 131 16.08 -2.29 15.95
CA PHE A 131 17.10 -2.33 14.89
C PHE A 131 16.73 -1.42 13.70
N ILE A 132 15.49 -1.47 13.22
CA ILE A 132 15.00 -0.60 12.13
C ILE A 132 15.08 0.87 12.55
N LEU A 133 14.66 1.19 13.77
CA LEU A 133 14.75 2.55 14.31
C LEU A 133 16.19 3.02 14.53
N ALA A 134 17.10 2.14 14.97
CA ALA A 134 18.51 2.50 15.12
C ALA A 134 19.17 2.85 13.78
N ILE A 135 18.77 2.17 12.67
CA ILE A 135 19.21 2.58 11.34
C ILE A 135 18.63 3.96 11.00
N LEU A 136 17.34 4.19 11.24
CA LEU A 136 16.69 5.48 11.00
C LEU A 136 17.39 6.61 11.78
N ASP A 137 17.66 6.43 13.08
CA ASP A 137 18.39 7.39 13.91
C ASP A 137 19.79 7.68 13.37
N SER A 138 20.46 6.65 12.83
CA SER A 138 21.76 6.83 12.17
C SER A 138 21.64 7.67 10.88
N LEU A 139 20.58 7.48 10.11
CA LEU A 139 20.33 8.28 8.90
C LEU A 139 20.03 9.75 9.26
N GLU A 140 19.18 9.99 10.25
CA GLU A 140 18.88 11.35 10.75
C GLU A 140 20.10 12.10 11.22
N ASN A 141 21.07 11.41 11.82
CA ASN A 141 22.30 12.02 12.30
C ASN A 141 23.34 12.31 11.20
N ASN A 142 23.27 11.62 10.07
CA ASN A 142 24.31 11.68 9.05
C ASN A 142 23.85 12.30 7.72
N PHE A 143 22.55 12.41 7.47
CA PHE A 143 21.98 12.90 6.22
C PHE A 143 20.86 13.91 6.48
N ASP A 144 20.60 14.76 5.50
CA ASP A 144 19.42 15.61 5.48
C ASP A 144 18.23 14.78 4.96
N ILE A 145 17.46 14.19 5.91
CA ILE A 145 16.30 13.38 5.57
C ILE A 145 14.99 14.13 5.81
N ASN A 146 13.97 13.79 5.04
CA ASN A 146 12.63 14.30 5.22
C ASN A 146 11.87 13.40 6.22
N THR A 147 11.78 13.85 7.48
CA THR A 147 11.09 13.11 8.55
C THR A 147 9.58 12.97 8.33
N ASP A 148 8.98 13.76 7.44
CA ASP A 148 7.58 13.62 7.03
C ASP A 148 7.40 12.62 5.87
N SER A 149 8.47 11.95 5.43
CA SER A 149 8.48 11.01 4.32
C SER A 149 9.32 9.78 4.64
N ILE A 150 8.96 9.08 5.71
CA ILE A 150 9.55 7.82 6.14
C ILE A 150 8.56 6.70 5.88
N PHE A 151 8.92 5.76 5.01
CA PHE A 151 8.07 4.73 4.49
C PHE A 151 8.60 3.34 4.79
N ILE A 152 7.68 2.38 4.93
CA ILE A 152 8.04 0.96 5.07
C ILE A 152 7.20 0.15 4.09
N THR A 153 7.83 -0.76 3.37
CA THR A 153 7.15 -1.81 2.61
C THR A 153 7.72 -3.17 2.95
N GLY A 154 6.92 -4.21 2.82
CA GLY A 154 7.39 -5.56 3.05
C GLY A 154 6.51 -6.63 2.42
N PHE A 155 7.12 -7.78 2.13
CA PHE A 155 6.47 -8.95 1.55
C PHE A 155 6.34 -10.07 2.58
N SER A 156 5.16 -10.74 2.61
CA SER A 156 4.96 -11.90 3.47
C SER A 156 5.30 -11.57 4.94
N MET A 157 6.28 -12.21 5.55
CA MET A 157 6.77 -11.91 6.90
C MET A 157 7.18 -10.43 7.07
N GLY A 158 7.77 -9.81 6.03
CA GLY A 158 8.08 -8.38 6.01
C GLY A 158 6.83 -7.50 5.99
N GLY A 159 5.72 -7.97 5.39
CA GLY A 159 4.41 -7.32 5.44
C GLY A 159 3.81 -7.33 6.85
N PHE A 160 3.97 -8.43 7.60
CA PHE A 160 3.60 -8.49 9.02
C PHE A 160 4.44 -7.49 9.85
N MET A 161 5.74 -7.43 9.60
CA MET A 161 6.61 -6.48 10.29
C MET A 161 6.28 -5.03 9.95
N SER A 162 5.91 -4.73 8.70
CA SER A 162 5.44 -3.40 8.31
C SER A 162 4.21 -2.97 9.10
N ASN A 163 3.23 -3.86 9.29
CA ASN A 163 2.05 -3.58 10.12
C ASN A 163 2.42 -3.39 11.59
N LYS A 164 3.34 -4.20 12.14
CA LYS A 164 3.83 -4.02 13.51
C LYS A 164 4.49 -2.66 13.70
N MET A 165 5.35 -2.23 12.76
CA MET A 165 5.98 -0.92 12.77
C MET A 165 4.94 0.20 12.72
N ALA A 166 3.90 0.07 11.90
CA ALA A 166 2.80 1.03 11.84
C ALA A 166 2.03 1.15 13.17
N VAL A 167 1.78 0.03 13.85
CA VAL A 167 1.10 0.03 15.16
C VAL A 167 1.97 0.70 16.23
N LYS A 168 3.27 0.41 16.25
CA LYS A 168 4.15 0.81 17.37
C LYS A 168 4.82 2.17 17.17
N HIS A 169 4.99 2.63 15.94
CA HIS A 169 5.86 3.75 15.59
C HIS A 169 5.24 4.70 14.55
N ALA A 170 3.91 4.90 14.60
CA ALA A 170 3.20 5.86 13.74
C ALA A 170 3.67 7.32 13.94
N ASP A 171 4.35 7.62 15.05
CA ASP A 171 5.00 8.90 15.32
C ASP A 171 6.30 9.12 14.55
N ARG A 172 6.90 8.04 14.01
CA ARG A 172 8.16 8.06 13.27
C ARG A 172 7.99 7.66 11.80
N ILE A 173 6.85 7.07 11.43
CA ILE A 173 6.60 6.47 10.11
C ILE A 173 5.38 7.13 9.49
N THR A 174 5.51 7.59 8.26
CA THR A 174 4.46 8.32 7.53
C THR A 174 3.45 7.40 6.87
N ALA A 175 3.92 6.30 6.28
CA ALA A 175 3.07 5.32 5.62
C ALA A 175 3.72 3.94 5.52
N ILE A 176 2.86 2.90 5.44
CA ILE A 176 3.30 1.54 5.18
C ILE A 176 2.57 0.93 3.97
N ALA A 177 3.25 0.00 3.28
CA ALA A 177 2.63 -0.85 2.28
C ALA A 177 2.97 -2.32 2.57
N SER A 178 1.98 -3.13 2.95
CA SER A 178 2.15 -4.55 3.24
C SER A 178 1.66 -5.40 2.07
N VAL A 179 2.48 -6.36 1.64
CA VAL A 179 2.16 -7.29 0.55
C VAL A 179 2.08 -8.71 1.11
N SER A 180 0.92 -9.36 0.98
CA SER A 180 0.67 -10.75 1.43
C SER A 180 1.12 -11.02 2.88
N GLY A 181 1.10 -10.00 3.74
CA GLY A 181 1.40 -10.08 5.16
C GLY A 181 0.54 -9.10 5.94
N THR A 182 -0.08 -9.56 7.01
CA THR A 182 -1.11 -8.82 7.76
C THR A 182 -0.62 -8.41 9.16
N LEU A 183 -1.52 -8.23 10.12
CA LEU A 183 -1.16 -8.04 11.52
C LEU A 183 -0.98 -9.40 12.18
N GLY A 184 0.18 -9.64 12.82
CA GLY A 184 0.52 -10.92 13.44
C GLY A 184 -0.42 -11.28 14.60
N HIS A 185 -0.67 -12.57 14.78
CA HIS A 185 -1.58 -13.10 15.80
C HIS A 185 -1.25 -12.61 17.22
N PHE A 186 0.05 -12.56 17.56
CA PHE A 186 0.52 -12.09 18.87
C PHE A 186 0.79 -10.57 18.93
N GLN A 187 0.45 -9.82 17.87
CA GLN A 187 0.61 -8.36 17.86
C GLN A 187 -0.70 -7.68 18.23
N PRO A 188 -0.81 -7.09 19.44
CA PRO A 188 -1.97 -6.27 19.79
C PRO A 188 -2.12 -5.07 18.86
N PHE A 189 -3.36 -4.75 18.51
CA PHE A 189 -3.67 -3.58 17.71
C PHE A 189 -3.91 -2.37 18.61
N GLU A 190 -2.83 -1.70 18.99
CA GLU A 190 -2.83 -0.50 19.83
C GLU A 190 -1.96 0.58 19.17
N PRO A 191 -2.41 1.20 18.05
CA PRO A 191 -1.59 2.15 17.30
C PRO A 191 -1.29 3.40 18.09
N THR A 192 -0.05 3.92 17.93
CA THR A 192 0.44 5.13 18.61
C THR A 192 0.00 6.42 17.91
N GLY A 193 -0.53 6.35 16.69
CA GLY A 193 -0.98 7.50 15.90
C GLY A 193 -1.62 7.08 14.59
N ASN A 194 -2.21 8.04 13.88
CA ASN A 194 -2.75 7.81 12.55
C ASN A 194 -1.62 7.65 11.54
N ILE A 195 -1.78 6.70 10.62
CA ILE A 195 -0.78 6.39 9.62
C ILE A 195 -1.46 5.94 8.31
N ASN A 196 -0.94 6.39 7.17
CA ASN A 196 -1.41 5.91 5.89
C ASN A 196 -1.01 4.45 5.68
N THR A 197 -1.95 3.62 5.25
CA THR A 197 -1.72 2.19 5.06
C THR A 197 -2.15 1.72 3.67
N MET A 198 -1.33 0.87 3.05
CA MET A 198 -1.69 0.10 1.87
C MET A 198 -1.55 -1.38 2.18
N HIS A 199 -2.51 -2.18 1.72
CA HIS A 199 -2.42 -3.63 1.72
C HIS A 199 -2.63 -4.17 0.32
N ILE A 200 -1.83 -5.17 -0.08
CA ILE A 200 -1.96 -5.86 -1.36
C ILE A 200 -2.02 -7.36 -1.08
N HIS A 201 -3.05 -8.06 -1.60
CA HIS A 201 -3.20 -9.49 -1.34
C HIS A 201 -3.92 -10.23 -2.46
N GLY A 202 -3.42 -11.41 -2.80
CA GLY A 202 -4.00 -12.31 -3.78
C GLY A 202 -5.10 -13.18 -3.17
N THR A 203 -6.25 -13.31 -3.86
CA THR A 203 -7.39 -14.12 -3.36
C THR A 203 -7.13 -15.62 -3.39
N SER A 204 -6.13 -16.07 -4.16
CA SER A 204 -5.68 -17.46 -4.25
C SER A 204 -4.32 -17.69 -3.57
N ASP A 205 -3.96 -16.83 -2.60
CA ASP A 205 -2.75 -17.02 -1.80
C ASP A 205 -2.90 -18.25 -0.89
N GLU A 206 -2.11 -19.30 -1.19
CA GLU A 206 -2.10 -20.55 -0.44
C GLU A 206 -1.04 -20.57 0.68
N THR A 207 -0.17 -19.57 0.75
CA THR A 207 0.88 -19.46 1.77
C THR A 207 0.36 -18.71 3.00
N ILE A 208 -0.17 -17.51 2.80
CA ILE A 208 -0.91 -16.74 3.80
C ILE A 208 -2.32 -16.54 3.25
N SER A 209 -3.28 -17.31 3.75
CA SER A 209 -4.62 -17.33 3.15
C SER A 209 -5.29 -15.96 3.23
N TYR A 210 -5.91 -15.56 2.12
CA TYR A 210 -6.60 -14.28 1.99
C TYR A 210 -7.67 -14.06 3.08
N ALA A 211 -8.47 -15.10 3.35
CA ALA A 211 -9.63 -14.96 4.24
C ALA A 211 -9.27 -14.87 5.72
N ASN A 212 -8.30 -15.66 6.19
CA ASN A 212 -8.02 -15.83 7.62
C ASN A 212 -6.55 -15.60 7.98
N ALA A 213 -5.66 -15.35 7.03
CA ALA A 213 -4.20 -15.39 7.21
C ALA A 213 -3.73 -16.74 7.79
N ASP A 214 -4.29 -17.84 7.28
CA ASP A 214 -3.81 -19.17 7.64
C ASP A 214 -2.49 -19.46 6.92
N PHE A 215 -1.51 -19.94 7.68
CA PHE A 215 -0.25 -20.48 7.16
C PHE A 215 -0.28 -22.00 7.28
N ASN A 216 0.04 -22.69 6.19
CA ASN A 216 0.06 -24.15 6.19
C ASN A 216 1.42 -24.66 6.67
N PHE A 217 1.47 -25.16 7.90
CA PHE A 217 2.66 -25.79 8.46
C PHE A 217 2.51 -27.32 8.42
N ASN A 218 3.14 -27.97 7.42
CA ASN A 218 3.10 -29.44 7.25
C ASN A 218 1.69 -30.06 7.27
N GLY A 219 0.71 -29.39 6.66
CA GLY A 219 -0.67 -29.86 6.60
C GLY A 219 -1.56 -29.39 7.75
N ILE A 220 -1.04 -28.55 8.64
CA ILE A 220 -1.81 -27.87 9.69
C ILE A 220 -1.99 -26.41 9.27
N ALA A 221 -3.22 -25.97 9.13
CA ALA A 221 -3.54 -24.55 8.96
C ALA A 221 -3.43 -23.87 10.34
N VAL A 222 -2.55 -22.88 10.44
CA VAL A 222 -2.34 -22.05 11.63
C VAL A 222 -2.71 -20.63 11.28
N GLN A 223 -3.70 -20.06 11.95
CA GLN A 223 -4.06 -18.65 11.77
C GLN A 223 -2.96 -17.79 12.41
N VAL A 224 -2.15 -17.16 11.55
CA VAL A 224 -0.97 -16.39 11.97
C VAL A 224 -1.21 -14.88 12.05
N GLY A 225 -2.41 -14.44 11.71
CA GLY A 225 -2.78 -13.02 11.72
C GLY A 225 -4.24 -12.78 11.37
N LEU A 226 -4.55 -11.57 10.89
CA LEU A 226 -5.87 -11.19 10.38
C LEU A 226 -6.01 -11.54 8.90
N GLY A 227 -7.22 -11.87 8.44
CA GLY A 227 -7.53 -11.94 7.01
C GLY A 227 -7.32 -10.57 6.33
N ALA A 228 -7.09 -10.58 5.01
CA ALA A 228 -6.77 -9.37 4.25
C ALA A 228 -7.83 -8.26 4.38
N GLU A 229 -9.11 -8.61 4.18
CA GLU A 229 -10.21 -7.64 4.32
C GLU A 229 -10.39 -7.16 5.77
N ALA A 230 -10.20 -8.06 6.75
CA ALA A 230 -10.27 -7.71 8.18
C ALA A 230 -9.15 -6.74 8.58
N LEU A 231 -7.93 -6.90 8.04
CA LEU A 231 -6.84 -5.95 8.24
C LEU A 231 -7.19 -4.57 7.69
N VAL A 232 -7.68 -4.53 6.44
CA VAL A 232 -8.09 -3.27 5.79
C VAL A 232 -9.19 -2.57 6.57
N GLU A 233 -10.21 -3.32 7.01
CA GLU A 233 -11.28 -2.79 7.85
C GLU A 233 -10.76 -2.24 9.18
N THR A 234 -9.82 -2.94 9.81
CA THR A 234 -9.20 -2.52 11.08
C THR A 234 -8.49 -1.17 10.92
N TRP A 235 -7.63 -1.03 9.91
CA TRP A 235 -6.94 0.23 9.64
C TRP A 235 -7.89 1.34 9.18
N ARG A 236 -8.86 1.04 8.30
CA ARG A 236 -9.88 1.98 7.87
C ARG A 236 -10.65 2.59 9.05
N ASN A 237 -11.10 1.73 9.96
CA ASN A 237 -11.86 2.15 11.15
C ASN A 237 -10.98 2.98 12.08
N TYR A 238 -9.72 2.58 12.32
CA TYR A 238 -8.80 3.32 13.17
C TYR A 238 -8.49 4.71 12.58
N ASN A 239 -8.18 4.79 11.30
CA ASN A 239 -7.92 6.05 10.59
C ASN A 239 -9.19 6.88 10.36
N GLN A 240 -10.37 6.39 10.79
CA GLN A 240 -11.67 7.06 10.60
C GLN A 240 -11.94 7.41 9.14
N CYS A 241 -11.52 6.53 8.22
CA CYS A 241 -11.79 6.72 6.80
C CYS A 241 -13.25 6.40 6.46
N SER A 242 -13.69 6.86 5.28
CA SER A 242 -15.02 6.58 4.72
C SER A 242 -15.33 5.07 4.71
N THR A 243 -16.61 4.72 4.84
CA THR A 243 -17.04 3.32 4.68
C THR A 243 -17.09 2.90 3.21
N GLU A 244 -17.38 3.85 2.32
CA GLU A 244 -17.42 3.64 0.88
C GLU A 244 -16.08 4.00 0.25
N PRO A 245 -15.45 3.08 -0.48
CA PRO A 245 -14.17 3.33 -1.15
C PRO A 245 -14.35 4.05 -2.48
N ILE A 246 -13.31 4.76 -2.89
CA ILE A 246 -13.11 5.07 -4.31
C ILE A 246 -12.49 3.82 -4.94
N VAL A 247 -13.16 3.24 -5.95
CA VAL A 247 -12.71 2.01 -6.60
C VAL A 247 -12.08 2.33 -7.95
N TYR A 248 -10.89 1.78 -8.20
CA TYR A 248 -10.21 1.82 -9.48
C TYR A 248 -9.95 0.39 -9.95
N ASN A 249 -10.46 0.03 -11.14
CA ASN A 249 -10.19 -1.25 -11.78
C ASN A 249 -9.04 -1.08 -12.78
N PHE A 250 -8.00 -1.88 -12.63
CA PHE A 250 -6.91 -1.91 -13.60
C PHE A 250 -7.37 -2.60 -14.89
N GLU A 251 -6.88 -2.13 -16.02
CA GLU A 251 -7.20 -2.74 -17.31
C GLU A 251 -6.54 -4.13 -17.42
N ASP A 252 -7.31 -5.16 -17.73
CA ASP A 252 -6.81 -6.52 -18.01
C ASP A 252 -6.31 -6.59 -19.47
N THR A 253 -5.01 -6.40 -19.65
CA THR A 253 -4.33 -6.42 -20.96
C THR A 253 -3.55 -7.71 -21.19
N LYS A 254 -3.19 -8.43 -20.10
CA LYS A 254 -2.37 -9.64 -20.18
C LYS A 254 -3.17 -10.90 -20.40
N ASN A 255 -4.46 -10.90 -20.01
CA ASN A 255 -5.33 -12.08 -20.07
C ASN A 255 -4.71 -13.31 -19.41
N ASP A 256 -4.04 -13.08 -18.27
CA ASP A 256 -3.31 -14.09 -17.49
C ASP A 256 -4.18 -14.76 -16.40
N GLY A 257 -5.46 -14.39 -16.35
CA GLY A 257 -6.44 -14.89 -15.37
C GLY A 257 -6.45 -14.11 -14.06
N LEU A 258 -5.70 -13.00 -14.00
CA LEU A 258 -5.69 -12.09 -12.86
C LEU A 258 -6.49 -10.83 -13.18
N THR A 259 -7.15 -10.28 -12.16
CA THR A 259 -7.69 -8.91 -12.23
C THR A 259 -7.30 -8.15 -10.96
N PHE A 260 -7.10 -6.85 -11.09
CA PHE A 260 -6.60 -6.00 -10.03
C PHE A 260 -7.59 -4.88 -9.76
N GLU A 261 -7.96 -4.73 -8.49
CA GLU A 261 -8.90 -3.71 -8.02
C GLU A 261 -8.28 -2.93 -6.88
N GLN A 262 -8.23 -1.61 -7.00
CA GLN A 262 -7.78 -0.73 -5.92
C GLN A 262 -8.99 -0.11 -5.23
N TYR A 263 -9.05 -0.23 -3.92
CA TYR A 263 -10.03 0.38 -3.03
C TYR A 263 -9.33 1.43 -2.18
N THR A 264 -9.72 2.69 -2.31
CA THR A 264 -9.14 3.81 -1.55
C THR A 264 -10.17 4.38 -0.60
N TYR A 265 -9.93 4.23 0.69
CA TYR A 265 -10.73 4.81 1.77
C TYR A 265 -10.01 6.03 2.32
N LYS A 266 -10.70 7.16 2.44
CA LYS A 266 -10.12 8.44 2.91
C LYS A 266 -10.84 8.99 4.12
N ASN A 267 -10.08 9.63 4.98
CA ASN A 267 -10.59 10.58 5.97
C ASN A 267 -10.43 11.98 5.39
N GLU A 268 -11.53 12.62 5.03
CA GLU A 268 -11.52 13.92 4.37
C GLU A 268 -11.09 15.08 5.30
N GLU A 269 -11.15 14.87 6.63
CA GLU A 269 -10.75 15.89 7.61
C GLU A 269 -9.24 15.86 7.86
N THR A 270 -8.65 14.67 7.97
CA THR A 270 -7.23 14.50 8.32
C THR A 270 -6.35 14.25 7.09
N GLY A 271 -6.94 13.83 5.97
CA GLY A 271 -6.23 13.38 4.78
C GLY A 271 -5.65 11.96 4.87
N ASN A 272 -5.82 11.27 6.00
CA ASN A 272 -5.38 9.90 6.16
C ASN A 272 -6.15 8.95 5.22
N LYS A 273 -5.47 7.89 4.80
CA LYS A 273 -6.04 6.91 3.89
C LYS A 273 -5.64 5.49 4.22
N THR A 274 -6.54 4.58 3.87
CA THR A 274 -6.29 3.13 3.82
C THR A 274 -6.57 2.67 2.40
N VAL A 275 -5.58 2.08 1.75
CA VAL A 275 -5.66 1.60 0.38
C VAL A 275 -5.56 0.09 0.36
N PHE A 276 -6.39 -0.55 -0.44
CA PHE A 276 -6.35 -1.99 -0.65
C PHE A 276 -6.26 -2.31 -2.14
N ILE A 277 -5.27 -3.10 -2.55
CA ILE A 277 -5.24 -3.69 -3.88
C ILE A 277 -5.55 -5.17 -3.75
N LYS A 278 -6.75 -5.55 -4.21
CA LYS A 278 -7.22 -6.92 -4.28
C LYS A 278 -6.80 -7.53 -5.61
N VAL A 279 -6.13 -8.67 -5.54
CA VAL A 279 -5.69 -9.40 -6.74
C VAL A 279 -6.51 -10.65 -6.89
N ASN A 280 -7.53 -10.60 -7.73
CA ASN A 280 -8.39 -11.76 -7.99
C ASN A 280 -7.60 -12.84 -8.74
N GLY A 281 -7.59 -14.06 -8.20
CA GLY A 281 -6.78 -15.17 -8.70
C GLY A 281 -5.30 -15.10 -8.30
N GLY A 282 -4.86 -14.01 -7.66
CA GLY A 282 -3.46 -13.81 -7.27
C GLY A 282 -2.97 -14.80 -6.23
N VAL A 283 -1.70 -15.23 -6.38
CA VAL A 283 -0.99 -16.14 -5.48
C VAL A 283 0.03 -15.39 -4.62
N HIS A 284 0.74 -16.11 -3.74
CA HIS A 284 1.77 -15.54 -2.85
C HIS A 284 3.03 -15.14 -3.61
N THR A 285 3.05 -13.94 -4.20
CA THR A 285 4.18 -13.44 -4.99
C THR A 285 4.19 -11.91 -5.05
N TRP A 286 5.34 -11.34 -5.42
CA TRP A 286 5.47 -9.93 -5.80
C TRP A 286 5.26 -9.81 -7.31
N TYR A 287 4.18 -9.13 -7.75
CA TYR A 287 3.85 -8.98 -9.16
C TYR A 287 4.64 -7.85 -9.82
N GLU A 288 5.07 -8.09 -11.07
CA GLU A 288 5.88 -7.18 -11.87
C GLU A 288 5.24 -6.91 -13.24
N ALA A 289 5.35 -5.67 -13.74
CA ALA A 289 4.75 -5.24 -15.03
C ALA A 289 5.22 -6.05 -16.24
N ALA A 290 6.38 -6.69 -16.16
CA ALA A 290 6.87 -7.53 -17.26
C ALA A 290 5.94 -8.71 -17.56
N ARG A 291 5.20 -9.21 -16.55
CA ARG A 291 4.35 -10.39 -16.63
C ARG A 291 2.88 -10.12 -16.36
N ASN A 292 2.57 -9.07 -15.59
CA ASN A 292 1.24 -8.77 -15.07
C ASN A 292 0.79 -7.36 -15.46
N ASP A 293 -0.47 -7.03 -15.24
CA ASP A 293 -1.05 -5.73 -15.59
C ASP A 293 -0.61 -4.61 -14.65
N ILE A 294 -0.10 -4.95 -13.46
CA ILE A 294 0.47 -3.99 -12.53
C ILE A 294 1.87 -4.42 -12.08
N ASP A 295 2.59 -3.44 -11.54
CA ASP A 295 3.87 -3.60 -10.87
C ASP A 295 3.72 -3.12 -9.43
N TYR A 296 3.90 -4.01 -8.46
CA TYR A 296 3.72 -3.67 -7.06
C TYR A 296 4.66 -2.55 -6.59
N THR A 297 5.90 -2.55 -7.07
CA THR A 297 6.88 -1.49 -6.77
C THR A 297 6.37 -0.13 -7.22
N THR A 298 5.81 -0.06 -8.43
CA THR A 298 5.21 1.16 -8.99
C THR A 298 3.97 1.60 -8.21
N GLU A 299 3.05 0.70 -7.88
CA GLU A 299 1.82 1.05 -7.17
C GLU A 299 2.11 1.49 -5.72
N ILE A 300 3.07 0.85 -5.05
CA ILE A 300 3.54 1.25 -3.73
C ILE A 300 4.21 2.63 -3.78
N TYR A 301 5.05 2.90 -4.78
CA TYR A 301 5.65 4.22 -4.99
C TYR A 301 4.58 5.30 -5.20
N LYS A 302 3.57 5.05 -6.04
CA LYS A 302 2.45 5.96 -6.24
C LYS A 302 1.71 6.25 -4.92
N PHE A 303 1.46 5.23 -4.12
CA PHE A 303 0.83 5.38 -2.81
C PHE A 303 1.66 6.27 -1.88
N PHE A 304 2.96 6.03 -1.75
CA PHE A 304 3.83 6.83 -0.89
C PHE A 304 3.98 8.29 -1.35
N THR A 305 3.82 8.54 -2.65
CA THR A 305 3.92 9.88 -3.24
C THR A 305 2.57 10.58 -3.45
N GLY A 306 1.47 9.94 -3.06
CA GLY A 306 0.11 10.50 -3.23
C GLY A 306 -0.35 10.54 -4.68
N GLN A 307 0.16 9.63 -5.52
CA GLN A 307 -0.14 9.50 -6.95
C GLN A 307 -0.97 8.25 -7.27
N GLU A 308 -1.73 7.75 -6.31
CA GLU A 308 -2.56 6.56 -6.49
C GLU A 308 -3.53 6.73 -7.67
N ASN A 309 -3.88 5.61 -8.27
CA ASN A 309 -4.82 5.61 -9.36
C ASN A 309 -6.19 6.10 -8.87
N VAL A 310 -6.76 7.02 -9.63
CA VAL A 310 -8.11 7.49 -9.43
C VAL A 310 -8.89 7.24 -10.72
N PRO A 311 -10.19 6.90 -10.64
CA PRO A 311 -11.00 6.78 -11.83
C PRO A 311 -10.93 8.06 -12.66
N THR A 312 -10.50 7.97 -13.92
CA THR A 312 -10.44 9.11 -14.85
C THR A 312 -11.82 9.54 -15.36
N SER A 313 -12.79 8.67 -15.18
CA SER A 313 -14.22 8.95 -15.30
C SER A 313 -14.87 8.58 -13.96
N ILE A 314 -15.88 9.32 -13.53
CA ILE A 314 -16.82 8.82 -12.54
C ILE A 314 -17.62 7.73 -13.27
N GLU A 315 -17.05 6.54 -13.45
CA GLU A 315 -17.86 5.35 -13.64
C GLU A 315 -18.52 5.12 -12.29
N SER A 316 -19.72 5.68 -12.14
CA SER A 316 -20.59 5.37 -11.03
C SER A 316 -20.89 3.87 -11.11
N ASN A 317 -20.15 3.05 -10.34
CA ASN A 317 -20.55 1.68 -10.03
C ASN A 317 -21.77 1.65 -9.09
N VAL A 318 -22.61 2.66 -9.18
CA VAL A 318 -23.98 2.62 -8.71
C VAL A 318 -24.79 2.21 -9.94
N ALA A 319 -25.34 1.00 -9.92
CA ALA A 319 -26.31 0.54 -10.92
C ALA A 319 -27.20 1.72 -11.32
N GLU A 320 -27.35 1.96 -12.61
CA GLU A 320 -28.06 3.09 -13.20
C GLU A 320 -29.35 3.40 -12.45
N ASN A 321 -29.28 4.31 -11.51
CA ASN A 321 -30.44 4.67 -10.73
C ASN A 321 -31.34 5.66 -11.46
N PHE A 322 -30.93 6.17 -12.63
CA PHE A 322 -31.81 6.94 -13.50
C PHE A 322 -31.34 6.94 -14.96
N SER A 323 -32.27 7.16 -15.88
CA SER A 323 -32.00 7.33 -17.31
C SER A 323 -32.67 8.58 -17.84
N ILE A 324 -32.06 9.23 -18.85
CA ILE A 324 -32.56 10.43 -19.49
C ILE A 324 -32.85 10.20 -20.98
N TYR A 325 -34.00 10.65 -21.45
CA TYR A 325 -34.36 10.58 -22.86
C TYR A 325 -35.45 11.62 -23.25
N PRO A 326 -35.43 12.11 -24.52
CA PRO A 326 -34.38 11.93 -25.50
C PRO A 326 -33.12 12.68 -25.13
N ASN A 327 -31.96 12.25 -25.64
CA ASN A 327 -30.70 12.96 -25.52
C ASN A 327 -29.93 12.80 -26.84
N PRO A 328 -29.76 13.83 -27.68
CA PRO A 328 -30.13 15.25 -27.45
C PRO A 328 -31.61 15.47 -27.27
N ALA A 329 -31.93 16.51 -26.46
CA ALA A 329 -33.30 16.94 -26.18
C ALA A 329 -33.58 18.33 -26.75
N ALA A 330 -34.82 18.58 -27.18
CA ALA A 330 -35.20 19.90 -27.67
C ALA A 330 -35.85 20.76 -26.57
N ASN A 331 -37.08 20.42 -26.16
CA ASN A 331 -37.84 21.19 -25.21
C ASN A 331 -38.19 20.46 -23.91
N ILE A 332 -38.19 19.11 -23.99
CA ILE A 332 -38.53 18.24 -22.85
C ILE A 332 -37.47 17.14 -22.76
N VAL A 333 -37.01 16.84 -21.55
CA VAL A 333 -36.26 15.67 -21.22
C VAL A 333 -36.99 14.84 -20.18
N ASN A 334 -37.07 13.54 -20.37
CA ASN A 334 -37.66 12.63 -19.39
C ASN A 334 -36.54 12.02 -18.56
N VAL A 335 -36.73 12.02 -17.26
CA VAL A 335 -35.84 11.38 -16.32
C VAL A 335 -36.57 10.22 -15.64
N LYS A 336 -36.14 9.02 -15.84
CA LYS A 336 -36.70 7.82 -15.19
C LYS A 336 -35.81 7.46 -13.98
N THR A 337 -36.41 7.38 -12.81
CA THR A 337 -35.77 7.01 -11.55
C THR A 337 -36.49 5.82 -10.92
N ASP A 338 -35.82 4.97 -10.19
CA ASP A 338 -36.41 3.81 -9.51
C ASP A 338 -37.00 4.16 -8.14
N ARG A 339 -36.68 5.32 -7.60
CA ARG A 339 -37.16 5.86 -6.33
C ARG A 339 -37.21 7.40 -6.36
N ASN A 340 -37.82 7.98 -5.34
CA ASN A 340 -37.82 9.43 -5.18
C ASN A 340 -36.38 9.96 -5.15
N ALA A 341 -36.15 11.03 -5.90
CA ALA A 341 -34.82 11.67 -5.98
C ALA A 341 -34.98 13.18 -6.19
N GLU A 342 -34.03 13.93 -5.69
CA GLU A 342 -33.83 15.33 -6.03
C GLU A 342 -32.88 15.40 -7.23
N LEU A 343 -33.35 16.10 -8.28
CA LEU A 343 -32.63 16.32 -9.52
C LEU A 343 -32.17 17.76 -9.62
N SER A 344 -30.88 17.95 -9.89
CA SER A 344 -30.32 19.28 -10.22
C SER A 344 -29.79 19.27 -11.64
N ILE A 345 -30.09 20.30 -12.43
CA ILE A 345 -29.53 20.51 -13.77
C ILE A 345 -28.50 21.62 -13.68
N PHE A 346 -27.25 21.29 -14.08
CA PHE A 346 -26.13 22.22 -14.12
C PHE A 346 -25.75 22.55 -15.57
N ASN A 347 -25.37 23.78 -15.83
CA ASN A 347 -24.78 24.16 -17.10
C ASN A 347 -23.28 23.79 -17.15
N ALA A 348 -22.61 23.97 -18.31
CA ALA A 348 -21.22 23.65 -18.52
C ALA A 348 -20.23 24.43 -17.60
N THR A 349 -20.65 25.50 -16.94
CA THR A 349 -19.85 26.26 -15.98
C THR A 349 -20.08 25.81 -14.53
N GLY A 350 -20.87 24.74 -14.31
CA GLY A 350 -21.19 24.23 -12.97
C GLY A 350 -22.26 25.04 -12.21
N LYS A 351 -22.93 25.98 -12.86
CA LYS A 351 -24.04 26.71 -12.23
C LYS A 351 -25.32 25.88 -12.31
N GLU A 352 -25.99 25.69 -11.18
CA GLU A 352 -27.33 25.07 -11.15
C GLU A 352 -28.35 26.01 -11.85
N VAL A 353 -29.08 25.42 -12.82
CA VAL A 353 -30.08 26.14 -13.63
C VAL A 353 -31.51 25.65 -13.39
N LYS A 354 -31.66 24.45 -12.80
CA LYS A 354 -32.98 23.91 -12.44
C LYS A 354 -32.84 22.84 -11.34
N HIS A 355 -33.86 22.82 -10.43
CA HIS A 355 -33.96 21.81 -9.37
C HIS A 355 -35.37 21.21 -9.36
N ILE A 356 -35.48 19.87 -9.28
CA ILE A 356 -36.76 19.15 -9.42
C ILE A 356 -36.75 17.92 -8.51
N SER A 357 -37.85 17.68 -7.79
CA SER A 357 -38.07 16.43 -7.05
C SER A 357 -38.82 15.42 -7.92
N THR A 358 -38.39 14.16 -7.89
CA THR A 358 -39.05 13.04 -8.58
C THR A 358 -39.80 12.15 -7.59
N ASN A 359 -40.72 11.36 -8.07
CA ASN A 359 -41.54 10.43 -7.27
C ASN A 359 -41.28 8.95 -7.59
N GLY A 360 -40.09 8.59 -8.08
CA GLY A 360 -39.72 7.23 -8.36
C GLY A 360 -40.33 6.64 -9.65
N ASN A 361 -40.65 7.50 -10.59
CA ASN A 361 -41.17 7.16 -11.91
C ASN A 361 -40.51 8.04 -12.98
N THR A 362 -41.03 8.03 -14.18
CA THR A 362 -40.61 8.98 -15.22
C THR A 362 -41.13 10.36 -14.95
N THR A 363 -40.23 11.33 -14.78
CA THR A 363 -40.51 12.75 -14.61
C THR A 363 -40.14 13.51 -15.88
N SER A 364 -41.12 14.19 -16.49
CA SER A 364 -40.87 15.04 -17.67
C SER A 364 -40.46 16.43 -17.22
N ILE A 365 -39.34 16.90 -17.70
CA ILE A 365 -38.76 18.20 -17.34
C ILE A 365 -38.80 19.11 -18.56
N ASP A 366 -39.49 20.26 -18.44
CA ASP A 366 -39.45 21.29 -19.45
C ASP A 366 -38.12 22.03 -19.39
N ILE A 367 -37.36 22.00 -20.49
CA ILE A 367 -36.07 22.65 -20.69
C ILE A 367 -36.11 23.69 -21.80
N SER A 368 -37.30 24.09 -22.25
CA SER A 368 -37.49 25.04 -23.35
C SER A 368 -36.83 26.41 -23.11
N GLU A 369 -36.67 26.82 -21.85
CA GLU A 369 -36.01 28.06 -21.48
C GLU A 369 -34.49 28.03 -21.47
N LEU A 370 -33.89 26.78 -21.47
CA LEU A 370 -32.44 26.61 -21.43
C LEU A 370 -31.86 26.76 -22.84
N PRO A 371 -30.81 27.53 -23.07
CA PRO A 371 -30.12 27.64 -24.36
C PRO A 371 -29.59 26.27 -24.88
N ASN A 372 -29.40 26.15 -26.21
CA ASN A 372 -28.70 25.02 -26.80
C ASN A 372 -27.30 24.89 -26.18
N GLY A 373 -26.90 23.70 -25.86
CA GLY A 373 -25.61 23.46 -25.25
C GLY A 373 -25.53 22.18 -24.41
N LEU A 374 -24.42 22.09 -23.66
CA LEU A 374 -24.13 20.98 -22.76
C LEU A 374 -24.60 21.28 -21.34
N TYR A 375 -25.28 20.32 -20.74
CA TYR A 375 -25.77 20.33 -19.37
C TYR A 375 -25.49 19.02 -18.68
N PHE A 376 -25.61 18.96 -17.36
CA PHE A 376 -25.52 17.78 -16.54
C PHE A 376 -26.74 17.68 -15.64
N ILE A 377 -27.40 16.52 -15.65
CA ILE A 377 -28.44 16.20 -14.69
C ILE A 377 -27.82 15.38 -13.58
N VAL A 378 -27.95 15.83 -12.36
CA VAL A 378 -27.40 15.17 -11.16
C VAL A 378 -28.54 14.65 -10.31
N ALA A 379 -28.51 13.38 -9.95
CA ALA A 379 -29.42 12.72 -9.01
C ALA A 379 -28.62 11.85 -8.04
N ASN A 380 -28.84 11.97 -6.74
CA ASN A 380 -28.17 11.16 -5.72
C ASN A 380 -26.63 11.10 -5.88
N GLY A 381 -26.00 12.22 -6.28
CA GLY A 381 -24.55 12.27 -6.52
C GLY A 381 -24.11 11.75 -7.88
N ILE A 382 -25.01 11.21 -8.70
CA ILE A 382 -24.71 10.68 -10.05
C ILE A 382 -25.03 11.75 -11.08
N ALA A 383 -24.11 12.02 -12.02
CA ALA A 383 -24.30 12.98 -13.11
C ALA A 383 -24.47 12.26 -14.45
N GLN A 384 -25.50 12.65 -15.23
CA GLN A 384 -25.64 12.25 -16.63
C GLN A 384 -25.58 13.48 -17.55
N LYS A 385 -24.90 13.31 -18.68
CA LYS A 385 -24.73 14.34 -19.70
C LYS A 385 -26.04 14.52 -20.46
N LEU A 386 -26.53 15.78 -20.54
CA LEU A 386 -27.67 16.19 -21.36
C LEU A 386 -27.19 17.16 -22.43
N THR A 387 -27.50 16.91 -23.69
CA THR A 387 -27.31 17.84 -24.79
C THR A 387 -28.65 18.44 -25.19
N ILE A 388 -28.75 19.79 -25.21
CA ILE A 388 -29.93 20.50 -25.70
C ILE A 388 -29.62 20.99 -27.10
N GLU A 389 -30.46 20.56 -28.06
CA GLU A 389 -30.35 20.93 -29.48
C GLU A 389 -31.76 21.18 -30.05
N ARG A 390 -31.96 22.37 -30.66
CA ARG A 390 -33.21 22.79 -31.29
C ARG A 390 -32.95 23.24 -32.70
#